data_4b631f0f09f83dc3d0379a46a09ebb2b
#
_entry.id   4b631f0f09f83dc3d0379a46a09ebb2b
#
_cell.length_a   1.000
_cell.length_b   1.000
_cell.length_c   1.000
_cell.angle_alpha   90.00
_cell.angle_beta   90.00
_cell.angle_gamma   90.00
#
_symmetry.space_group_name_H-M   'P 1'
#
loop_
_entity.id
_entity.type
_entity.pdbx_description
1 polymer ?
#
loop_
_entity_poly.entity_id
_entity_poly.type
_entity_poly.pdbx_seq_one_letter_code
_entity_poly.pdbx_strand_id
1 'polypeptide(L)'
;EVAGLTPEDLDFEGADGTGTFRINKCMQRVQKASLAKTGKGCILQEFEDKREGSTTTLVLKKTKTASSNRTIFMTTVLKEELKHWLKRLEMDEAVEPERYRNSGMLLRLPNGLAVEPILIRKKFIKWQDEHPEFTRIVFHGLRHSSATYQLMISGGDVKAVQGTTGHASANLLVNTYAQIQQDSRKKLGKKFEKGFYKSGTTPVQAAPVEAEPTISVSALLELLKDADPSIKAQLRLALLT
;
A
#
# COMPACT_ATOMS: atom_id res chain seq x y z
N GLU A 1 2.76 -0.02 -11.86
CA GLU A 1 2.91 1.05 -10.87
C GLU A 1 4.36 1.59 -10.90
N VAL A 2 5.38 0.78 -10.57
CA VAL A 2 6.79 1.23 -10.48
C VAL A 2 7.26 1.99 -11.74
N ALA A 3 6.96 1.47 -12.93
CA ALA A 3 7.30 2.15 -14.19
C ALA A 3 6.51 3.46 -14.43
N GLY A 4 5.43 3.67 -13.71
CA GLY A 4 4.59 4.86 -13.83
C GLY A 4 4.92 5.98 -12.85
N LEU A 5 5.93 5.82 -12.00
CA LEU A 5 6.38 6.86 -11.09
C LEU A 5 7.09 7.99 -11.84
N THR A 6 6.88 9.20 -11.38
CA THR A 6 7.57 10.41 -11.83
C THR A 6 8.31 11.06 -10.66
N PRO A 7 9.30 11.93 -10.89
CA PRO A 7 9.98 12.65 -9.81
C PRO A 7 9.04 13.44 -8.90
N GLU A 8 7.93 13.98 -9.44
CA GLU A 8 6.94 14.74 -8.65
C GLU A 8 6.13 13.86 -7.69
N ASP A 9 6.18 12.53 -7.83
CA ASP A 9 5.56 11.62 -6.88
C ASP A 9 6.40 11.46 -5.60
N LEU A 10 7.64 11.93 -5.59
CA LEU A 10 8.58 11.81 -4.47
C LEU A 10 8.53 13.07 -3.61
N ASP A 11 8.41 12.87 -2.31
CA ASP A 11 8.60 13.89 -1.29
C ASP A 11 9.69 13.40 -0.33
N PHE A 12 10.85 14.04 -0.37
CA PHE A 12 11.99 13.61 0.46
C PHE A 12 11.98 14.23 1.86
N GLU A 13 11.23 15.29 2.08
CA GLU A 13 11.29 16.02 3.35
C GLU A 13 10.12 15.68 4.28
N GLY A 14 8.90 15.51 3.77
CA GLY A 14 7.72 15.24 4.58
C GLY A 14 7.56 16.17 5.78
N ALA A 15 6.44 16.12 6.48
CA ALA A 15 6.19 16.99 7.63
C ALA A 15 7.09 16.69 8.85
N ASP A 16 7.61 15.48 8.94
CA ASP A 16 8.42 14.95 10.06
C ASP A 16 9.83 14.49 9.62
N GLY A 17 10.25 14.89 8.41
CA GLY A 17 11.50 14.42 7.80
C GLY A 17 11.42 13.00 7.19
N THR A 18 10.27 12.35 7.31
CA THR A 18 10.05 11.04 6.69
C THR A 18 9.70 11.20 5.21
N GLY A 19 10.56 10.70 4.32
CA GLY A 19 10.29 10.74 2.89
C GLY A 19 9.09 9.87 2.52
N THR A 20 8.32 10.32 1.52
CA THR A 20 7.19 9.57 0.99
C THR A 20 7.20 9.54 -0.54
N PHE A 21 6.48 8.58 -1.11
CA PHE A 21 6.15 8.59 -2.54
C PHE A 21 4.71 8.15 -2.77
N ARG A 22 4.11 8.71 -3.81
CA ARG A 22 2.70 8.52 -4.12
C ARG A 22 2.50 7.60 -5.31
N ILE A 23 1.69 6.56 -5.14
CA ILE A 23 1.26 5.68 -6.21
C ILE A 23 -0.17 6.05 -6.58
N ASN A 24 -0.36 6.65 -7.77
CA ASN A 24 -1.66 7.07 -8.29
C ASN A 24 -1.79 6.83 -9.78
N LYS A 25 -0.77 6.29 -10.41
CA LYS A 25 -0.69 6.04 -11.84
C LYS A 25 0.08 4.77 -12.16
N CYS A 26 -0.13 4.23 -13.34
CA CYS A 26 0.58 3.05 -13.80
C CYS A 26 0.88 3.15 -15.30
N MET A 27 1.99 2.55 -15.70
CA MET A 27 2.37 2.44 -17.10
C MET A 27 1.90 1.10 -17.65
N GLN A 28 1.30 1.10 -18.82
CA GLN A 28 0.79 -0.09 -19.46
C GLN A 28 0.87 0.04 -20.99
N ARG A 29 1.17 -1.08 -21.67
CA ARG A 29 1.01 -1.18 -23.11
C ARG A 29 -0.43 -1.61 -23.43
N VAL A 30 -1.09 -0.88 -24.32
CA VAL A 30 -2.51 -1.07 -24.67
C VAL A 30 -2.68 -1.15 -26.19
N GLN A 31 -3.73 -1.79 -26.66
CA GLN A 31 -4.11 -1.82 -28.07
C GLN A 31 -4.58 -0.44 -28.53
N LYS A 32 -4.04 0.08 -29.62
CA LYS A 32 -4.45 1.37 -30.21
C LYS A 32 -5.96 1.38 -30.55
N ALA A 33 -6.48 0.26 -31.06
CA ALA A 33 -7.91 0.11 -31.35
C ALA A 33 -8.78 0.22 -30.08
N SER A 34 -8.31 -0.24 -28.92
CA SER A 34 -9.03 -0.09 -27.65
C SER A 34 -9.05 1.34 -27.17
N LEU A 35 -7.99 2.12 -27.38
CA LEU A 35 -7.94 3.54 -27.06
C LEU A 35 -8.95 4.34 -27.87
N ALA A 36 -9.07 4.03 -29.15
CA ALA A 36 -10.03 4.68 -30.04
C ALA A 36 -11.48 4.43 -29.61
N LYS A 37 -11.79 3.24 -29.06
CA LYS A 37 -13.15 2.86 -28.63
C LYS A 37 -13.54 3.40 -27.24
N THR A 38 -12.61 3.36 -26.27
CA THR A 38 -12.90 3.70 -24.86
C THR A 38 -12.66 5.15 -24.49
N GLY A 39 -12.07 5.93 -25.40
CA GLY A 39 -11.68 7.31 -25.11
C GLY A 39 -10.45 7.41 -24.21
N LYS A 40 -9.91 8.64 -24.09
CA LYS A 40 -8.65 8.91 -23.39
C LYS A 40 -8.84 9.34 -21.92
N GLY A 41 -10.03 9.23 -21.34
CA GLY A 41 -10.35 9.85 -20.03
C GLY A 41 -9.50 9.41 -18.83
N CYS A 42 -8.85 8.24 -18.89
CA CYS A 42 -7.95 7.79 -17.82
C CYS A 42 -6.46 7.88 -18.19
N ILE A 43 -6.14 8.30 -19.45
CA ILE A 43 -4.77 8.37 -19.95
C ILE A 43 -4.20 9.75 -19.64
N LEU A 44 -3.05 9.75 -19.01
CA LEU A 44 -2.30 10.96 -18.63
C LEU A 44 -1.29 11.33 -19.71
N GLN A 45 -0.63 10.32 -20.30
CA GLN A 45 0.39 10.50 -21.32
C GLN A 45 0.44 9.28 -22.23
N GLU A 46 0.67 9.50 -23.51
CA GLU A 46 0.95 8.47 -24.52
C GLU A 46 2.40 8.63 -24.98
N PHE A 47 3.14 7.52 -25.03
CA PHE A 47 4.54 7.51 -25.44
C PHE A 47 4.66 7.05 -26.88
N GLU A 48 5.49 7.73 -27.66
CA GLU A 48 5.79 7.34 -29.03
C GLU A 48 6.31 5.90 -29.12
N ASP A 49 5.72 5.12 -29.98
CA ASP A 49 6.24 3.79 -30.33
C ASP A 49 7.10 3.90 -31.60
N LYS A 50 8.40 3.67 -31.46
CA LYS A 50 9.34 3.70 -32.58
C LYS A 50 9.20 2.50 -33.53
N ARG A 51 8.36 1.51 -33.17
CA ARG A 51 8.13 0.33 -33.99
C ARG A 51 7.05 0.64 -35.03
N GLU A 52 7.46 0.75 -36.28
CA GLU A 52 6.53 0.88 -37.42
C GLU A 52 5.54 -0.28 -37.43
N GLY A 53 4.27 0.01 -37.73
CA GLY A 53 3.20 -0.99 -37.76
C GLY A 53 2.75 -1.54 -36.43
N SER A 54 3.24 -1.00 -35.30
CA SER A 54 2.78 -1.45 -33.95
C SER A 54 1.30 -1.18 -33.75
N THR A 55 0.55 -2.24 -33.42
CA THR A 55 -0.88 -2.16 -33.05
C THR A 55 -1.11 -1.75 -31.61
N THR A 56 -0.03 -1.62 -30.81
CA THR A 56 -0.07 -1.25 -29.41
C THR A 56 0.71 0.03 -29.17
N THR A 57 0.38 0.74 -28.10
CA THR A 57 1.12 1.91 -27.62
C THR A 57 1.36 1.83 -26.11
N LEU A 58 2.42 2.49 -25.64
CA LEU A 58 2.72 2.61 -24.21
C LEU A 58 2.00 3.85 -23.66
N VAL A 59 1.28 3.69 -22.56
CA VAL A 59 0.55 4.80 -21.94
C VAL A 59 0.81 4.85 -20.44
N LEU A 60 0.86 6.06 -19.92
CA LEU A 60 0.72 6.36 -18.50
C LEU A 60 -0.76 6.64 -18.24
N LYS A 61 -1.34 5.96 -17.28
CA LYS A 61 -2.75 6.13 -16.94
C LYS A 61 -2.96 6.19 -15.43
N LYS A 62 -4.08 6.77 -15.02
CA LYS A 62 -4.53 6.72 -13.63
C LYS A 62 -4.75 5.26 -13.19
N THR A 63 -4.56 4.99 -11.92
CA THR A 63 -4.87 3.67 -11.34
C THR A 63 -6.35 3.34 -11.50
N LYS A 64 -6.68 2.06 -11.61
CA LYS A 64 -8.04 1.60 -11.91
C LYS A 64 -9.03 1.87 -10.76
N THR A 65 -8.57 1.83 -9.52
CA THR A 65 -9.42 1.94 -8.32
C THR A 65 -8.85 2.96 -7.36
N ALA A 66 -9.73 3.59 -6.57
CA ALA A 66 -9.33 4.53 -5.52
C ALA A 66 -8.41 3.86 -4.49
N SER A 67 -8.64 2.58 -4.18
CA SER A 67 -7.80 1.79 -3.25
C SER A 67 -6.38 1.54 -3.75
N SER A 68 -6.13 1.73 -5.05
CA SER A 68 -4.77 1.67 -5.61
C SER A 68 -3.98 2.95 -5.35
N ASN A 69 -4.65 4.08 -5.08
CA ASN A 69 -3.99 5.34 -4.73
C ASN A 69 -3.53 5.26 -3.29
N ARG A 70 -2.23 5.40 -3.09
CA ARG A 70 -1.64 5.31 -1.76
C ARG A 70 -0.33 6.08 -1.68
N THR A 71 -0.01 6.53 -0.47
CA THR A 71 1.29 7.08 -0.12
C THR A 71 2.08 6.01 0.63
N ILE A 72 3.34 5.84 0.27
CA ILE A 72 4.26 4.89 0.89
C ILE A 72 5.38 5.68 1.54
N PHE A 73 5.69 5.35 2.79
CA PHE A 73 6.81 5.93 3.51
C PHE A 73 8.12 5.29 3.04
N MET A 74 9.13 6.12 2.80
CA MET A 74 10.45 5.67 2.38
C MET A 74 11.28 5.23 3.59
N THR A 75 12.00 4.13 3.44
CA THR A 75 13.11 3.86 4.35
C THR A 75 14.26 4.82 4.03
N THR A 76 15.14 5.08 5.00
CA THR A 76 16.32 5.95 4.80
C THR A 76 17.17 5.46 3.62
N VAL A 77 17.38 4.15 3.52
CA VAL A 77 18.14 3.54 2.41
C VAL A 77 17.48 3.84 1.06
N LEU A 78 16.15 3.66 0.94
CA LEU A 78 15.45 3.95 -0.31
C LEU A 78 15.50 5.44 -0.66
N LYS A 79 15.38 6.31 0.34
CA LYS A 79 15.49 7.77 0.17
C LYS A 79 16.84 8.15 -0.45
N GLU A 80 17.95 7.64 0.08
CA GLU A 80 19.29 7.94 -0.44
C GLU A 80 19.51 7.33 -1.83
N GLU A 81 19.07 6.10 -2.07
CA GLU A 81 19.15 5.47 -3.40
C GLU A 81 18.36 6.26 -4.46
N LEU A 82 17.17 6.76 -4.12
CA LEU A 82 16.39 7.59 -5.05
C LEU A 82 17.06 8.95 -5.33
N LYS A 83 17.70 9.57 -4.34
CA LYS A 83 18.51 10.78 -4.56
C LYS A 83 19.69 10.52 -5.50
N HIS A 84 20.42 9.42 -5.30
CA HIS A 84 21.51 9.01 -6.20
C HIS A 84 20.98 8.72 -7.61
N TRP A 85 19.83 8.08 -7.71
CA TRP A 85 19.20 7.81 -8.99
C TRP A 85 18.82 9.09 -9.73
N LEU A 86 18.25 10.10 -9.06
CA LEU A 86 17.92 11.38 -9.68
C LEU A 86 19.16 12.09 -10.20
N LYS A 87 20.26 12.13 -9.43
CA LYS A 87 21.54 12.65 -9.89
C LYS A 87 22.07 11.91 -11.12
N ARG A 88 21.90 10.59 -11.16
CA ARG A 88 22.28 9.79 -12.33
C ARG A 88 21.48 10.18 -13.57
N LEU A 89 20.18 10.45 -13.43
CA LEU A 89 19.34 10.90 -14.54
C LEU A 89 19.78 12.28 -15.07
N GLU A 90 20.18 13.19 -14.20
CA GLU A 90 20.75 14.48 -14.59
C GLU A 90 22.07 14.31 -15.37
N MET A 91 22.93 13.40 -14.91
CA MET A 91 24.18 13.08 -15.62
C MET A 91 23.91 12.47 -17.00
N ASP A 92 22.97 11.52 -17.09
CA ASP A 92 22.62 10.88 -18.38
C ASP A 92 22.08 11.91 -19.38
N GLU A 93 21.31 12.91 -18.90
CA GLU A 93 20.83 14.03 -19.74
C GLU A 93 21.96 14.97 -20.18
N ALA A 94 22.93 15.20 -19.31
CA ALA A 94 24.06 16.09 -19.61
C ALA A 94 25.05 15.50 -20.62
N VAL A 95 25.11 14.16 -20.78
CA VAL A 95 26.04 13.50 -21.72
C VAL A 95 25.70 13.78 -23.17
N GLU A 96 24.42 13.66 -23.56
CA GLU A 96 23.95 13.92 -24.94
C GLU A 96 22.63 14.70 -24.92
N PRO A 97 22.60 15.99 -24.54
CA PRO A 97 21.37 16.75 -24.34
C PRO A 97 20.47 16.80 -25.57
N GLU A 98 21.06 16.92 -26.76
CA GLU A 98 20.30 17.01 -28.02
C GLU A 98 19.61 15.69 -28.42
N ARG A 99 20.13 14.57 -27.95
CA ARG A 99 19.58 13.22 -28.21
C ARG A 99 18.72 12.70 -27.07
N TYR A 100 18.85 13.31 -25.89
CA TYR A 100 18.10 12.90 -24.72
C TYR A 100 16.63 13.29 -24.84
N ARG A 101 15.75 12.32 -24.63
CA ARG A 101 14.30 12.50 -24.73
C ARG A 101 13.66 12.30 -23.38
N ASN A 102 13.64 13.34 -22.58
CA ASN A 102 13.10 13.29 -21.22
C ASN A 102 11.61 12.89 -21.24
N SER A 103 11.33 11.64 -20.89
CA SER A 103 9.97 11.10 -20.80
C SER A 103 9.19 11.57 -19.55
N GLY A 104 9.82 12.26 -18.61
CA GLY A 104 9.22 12.66 -17.34
C GLY A 104 9.08 11.51 -16.33
N MET A 105 9.44 10.28 -16.68
CA MET A 105 9.33 9.15 -15.78
C MET A 105 10.50 9.06 -14.81
N LEU A 106 10.28 8.53 -13.61
CA LEU A 106 11.35 8.25 -12.66
C LEU A 106 12.29 7.17 -13.19
N LEU A 107 11.75 6.11 -13.81
CA LEU A 107 12.55 5.08 -14.44
C LEU A 107 12.68 5.38 -15.94
N ARG A 108 13.89 5.77 -16.34
CA ARG A 108 14.28 6.12 -17.71
C ARG A 108 15.44 5.26 -18.20
N LEU A 109 15.49 5.07 -19.50
CA LEU A 109 16.67 4.56 -20.18
C LEU A 109 17.74 5.66 -20.24
N PRO A 110 19.03 5.34 -20.51
CA PRO A 110 20.09 6.36 -20.61
C PRO A 110 19.81 7.46 -21.65
N ASN A 111 18.99 7.20 -22.66
CA ASN A 111 18.54 8.17 -23.64
C ASN A 111 17.26 8.93 -23.24
N GLY A 112 16.82 8.84 -22.00
CA GLY A 112 15.67 9.55 -21.43
C GLY A 112 14.30 8.92 -21.70
N LEU A 113 14.20 7.88 -22.53
CA LEU A 113 12.94 7.24 -22.85
C LEU A 113 12.39 6.46 -21.64
N ALA A 114 11.06 6.39 -21.57
CA ALA A 114 10.37 5.62 -20.53
C ALA A 114 10.73 4.13 -20.57
N VAL A 115 10.94 3.53 -19.39
CA VAL A 115 11.18 2.09 -19.25
C VAL A 115 9.86 1.34 -19.28
N GLU A 116 9.68 0.47 -20.27
CA GLU A 116 8.51 -0.40 -20.32
C GLU A 116 8.52 -1.41 -19.15
N PRO A 117 7.34 -1.74 -18.56
CA PRO A 117 7.24 -2.71 -17.47
C PRO A 117 7.89 -4.07 -17.78
N ILE A 118 7.83 -4.51 -19.05
CA ILE A 118 8.44 -5.76 -19.48
C ILE A 118 9.98 -5.73 -19.36
N LEU A 119 10.61 -4.57 -19.55
CA LEU A 119 12.06 -4.42 -19.43
C LEU A 119 12.50 -4.54 -17.97
N ILE A 120 11.73 -3.98 -17.03
CA ILE A 120 11.99 -4.13 -15.58
C ILE A 120 11.99 -5.61 -15.22
N ARG A 121 10.96 -6.35 -15.67
CA ARG A 121 10.88 -7.79 -15.43
C ARG A 121 12.05 -8.55 -16.06
N LYS A 122 12.43 -8.24 -17.31
CA LYS A 122 13.57 -8.88 -17.98
C LYS A 122 14.89 -8.62 -17.26
N LYS A 123 15.12 -7.37 -16.81
CA LYS A 123 16.32 -7.01 -16.04
C LYS A 123 16.34 -7.75 -14.69
N PHE A 124 15.19 -7.88 -14.02
CA PHE A 124 15.09 -8.63 -12.76
C PHE A 124 15.41 -10.13 -12.95
N ILE A 125 14.90 -10.75 -14.03
CA ILE A 125 15.21 -12.14 -14.36
C ILE A 125 16.71 -12.30 -14.62
N LYS A 126 17.28 -11.42 -15.46
CA LYS A 126 18.72 -11.44 -15.76
C LYS A 126 19.55 -11.31 -14.47
N TRP A 127 19.19 -10.39 -13.60
CA TRP A 127 19.87 -10.23 -12.31
C TRP A 127 19.82 -11.52 -11.48
N GLN A 128 18.67 -12.21 -11.40
CA GLN A 128 18.56 -13.49 -10.70
C GLN A 128 19.40 -14.60 -11.35
N ASP A 129 19.56 -14.58 -12.66
CA ASP A 129 20.42 -15.54 -13.38
C ASP A 129 21.92 -15.30 -13.05
N GLU A 130 22.29 -14.05 -12.80
CA GLU A 130 23.63 -13.62 -12.40
C GLU A 130 23.90 -13.82 -10.88
N HIS A 131 22.84 -14.04 -10.08
CA HIS A 131 22.91 -14.18 -8.62
C HIS A 131 22.19 -15.44 -8.13
N PRO A 132 22.73 -16.63 -8.47
CA PRO A 132 22.09 -17.92 -8.14
C PRO A 132 22.02 -18.20 -6.61
N GLU A 133 22.75 -17.45 -5.79
CA GLU A 133 22.70 -17.53 -4.33
C GLU A 133 21.33 -17.09 -3.75
N PHE A 134 20.52 -16.35 -4.51
CA PHE A 134 19.17 -15.95 -4.12
C PHE A 134 18.10 -16.90 -4.66
N THR A 135 17.11 -17.21 -3.83
CA THR A 135 15.95 -18.00 -4.29
C THR A 135 15.25 -17.32 -5.42
N ARG A 136 15.06 -18.02 -6.54
CA ARG A 136 14.37 -17.49 -7.70
C ARG A 136 12.90 -17.25 -7.44
N ILE A 137 12.44 -16.02 -7.68
CA ILE A 137 11.04 -15.61 -7.51
C ILE A 137 10.55 -14.82 -8.72
N VAL A 138 9.24 -14.78 -8.92
CA VAL A 138 8.63 -13.88 -9.91
C VAL A 138 8.64 -12.44 -9.40
N PHE A 139 8.71 -11.45 -10.29
CA PHE A 139 8.77 -10.03 -9.89
C PHE A 139 7.64 -9.62 -8.93
N HIS A 140 6.42 -10.12 -9.15
CA HIS A 140 5.29 -9.86 -8.24
C HIS A 140 5.45 -10.55 -6.87
N GLY A 141 6.27 -11.59 -6.79
CA GLY A 141 6.63 -12.26 -5.54
C GLY A 141 7.32 -11.33 -4.54
N LEU A 142 8.06 -10.30 -5.01
CA LEU A 142 8.62 -9.26 -4.14
C LEU A 142 7.54 -8.56 -3.30
N ARG A 143 6.38 -8.28 -3.90
CA ARG A 143 5.23 -7.69 -3.19
C ARG A 143 4.68 -8.65 -2.15
N HIS A 144 4.56 -9.93 -2.47
CA HIS A 144 4.10 -10.94 -1.52
C HIS A 144 5.08 -11.12 -0.37
N SER A 145 6.37 -11.23 -0.66
CA SER A 145 7.42 -11.33 0.37
C SER A 145 7.43 -10.11 1.29
N SER A 146 7.32 -8.90 0.72
CA SER A 146 7.23 -7.65 1.48
C SER A 146 6.00 -7.64 2.39
N ALA A 147 4.81 -7.99 1.87
CA ALA A 147 3.58 -8.06 2.67
C ALA A 147 3.69 -9.07 3.81
N THR A 148 4.25 -10.25 3.54
CA THR A 148 4.47 -11.30 4.53
C THR A 148 5.40 -10.81 5.64
N TYR A 149 6.52 -10.20 5.27
CA TYR A 149 7.48 -9.66 6.24
C TYR A 149 6.89 -8.53 7.08
N GLN A 150 6.17 -7.58 6.44
CA GLN A 150 5.49 -6.50 7.16
C GLN A 150 4.44 -7.04 8.14
N LEU A 151 3.64 -8.04 7.77
CA LEU A 151 2.70 -8.70 8.69
C LEU A 151 3.42 -9.34 9.89
N MET A 152 4.56 -9.96 9.64
CA MET A 152 5.36 -10.58 10.70
C MET A 152 5.90 -9.56 11.70
N ILE A 153 6.51 -8.46 11.23
CA ILE A 153 7.12 -7.45 12.10
C ILE A 153 6.09 -6.56 12.80
N SER A 154 4.92 -6.33 12.18
CA SER A 154 3.82 -5.54 12.76
C SER A 154 2.95 -6.33 13.75
N GLY A 155 3.26 -7.62 13.98
CA GLY A 155 2.41 -8.47 14.82
C GLY A 155 1.05 -8.77 14.21
N GLY A 156 0.89 -8.60 12.87
CA GLY A 156 -0.34 -8.92 12.14
C GLY A 156 -1.24 -7.71 11.88
N ASP A 157 -0.71 -6.50 11.88
CA ASP A 157 -1.48 -5.31 11.48
C ASP A 157 -1.82 -5.34 9.98
N VAL A 158 -2.90 -6.05 9.66
CA VAL A 158 -3.39 -6.21 8.29
C VAL A 158 -3.75 -4.87 7.64
N LYS A 159 -4.26 -3.91 8.42
CA LYS A 159 -4.68 -2.60 7.90
C LYS A 159 -3.49 -1.75 7.45
N ALA A 160 -2.45 -1.66 8.26
CA ALA A 160 -1.23 -0.94 7.91
C ALA A 160 -0.56 -1.57 6.69
N VAL A 161 -0.44 -2.91 6.65
CA VAL A 161 0.15 -3.63 5.52
C VAL A 161 -0.69 -3.50 4.25
N GLN A 162 -2.01 -3.52 4.35
CA GLN A 162 -2.92 -3.28 3.23
C GLN A 162 -2.72 -1.87 2.65
N GLY A 163 -2.62 -0.85 3.52
CA GLY A 163 -2.35 0.53 3.12
C GLY A 163 -1.03 0.69 2.37
N THR A 164 0.03 0.06 2.84
CA THR A 164 1.35 0.11 2.22
C THR A 164 1.40 -0.67 0.90
N THR A 165 0.89 -1.90 0.90
CA THR A 165 1.00 -2.79 -0.26
C THR A 165 -0.09 -2.55 -1.31
N GLY A 166 -1.22 -1.92 -0.95
CA GLY A 166 -2.35 -1.65 -1.85
C GLY A 166 -3.11 -2.91 -2.27
N HIS A 167 -3.20 -3.92 -1.41
CA HIS A 167 -4.05 -5.08 -1.69
C HIS A 167 -5.53 -4.67 -1.60
N ALA A 168 -6.30 -4.95 -2.66
CA ALA A 168 -7.72 -4.63 -2.70
C ALA A 168 -8.54 -5.39 -1.64
N SER A 169 -8.10 -6.60 -1.27
CA SER A 169 -8.74 -7.44 -0.26
C SER A 169 -7.79 -7.76 0.88
N ALA A 170 -8.24 -7.53 2.11
CA ALA A 170 -7.54 -7.94 3.33
C ALA A 170 -7.45 -9.47 3.47
N ASN A 171 -8.39 -10.23 2.87
CA ASN A 171 -8.45 -11.68 2.98
C ASN A 171 -7.17 -12.37 2.49
N LEU A 172 -6.56 -11.84 1.42
CA LEU A 172 -5.29 -12.37 0.93
C LEU A 172 -4.18 -12.25 1.98
N LEU A 173 -4.11 -11.10 2.64
CA LEU A 173 -3.12 -10.84 3.70
C LEU A 173 -3.40 -11.70 4.94
N VAL A 174 -4.67 -11.82 5.34
CA VAL A 174 -5.10 -12.66 6.48
C VAL A 174 -4.74 -14.12 6.24
N ASN A 175 -5.03 -14.66 5.05
CA ASN A 175 -4.70 -16.03 4.70
C ASN A 175 -3.18 -16.28 4.68
N THR A 176 -2.41 -15.33 4.14
CA THR A 176 -0.94 -15.39 4.16
C THR A 176 -0.42 -15.39 5.60
N TYR A 177 -0.96 -14.53 6.45
CA TYR A 177 -0.57 -14.44 7.86
C TYR A 177 -0.97 -15.69 8.66
N ALA A 178 -2.15 -16.27 8.39
CA ALA A 178 -2.60 -17.49 9.06
C ALA A 178 -1.66 -18.67 8.83
N GLN A 179 -1.00 -18.77 7.66
CA GLN A 179 0.00 -19.80 7.37
C GLN A 179 1.29 -19.63 8.18
N ILE A 180 1.67 -18.40 8.51
CA ILE A 180 2.92 -18.08 9.23
C ILE A 180 2.75 -18.27 10.75
N GLN A 181 1.53 -18.31 11.24
CA GLN A 181 1.20 -18.24 12.68
C GLN A 181 1.47 -19.49 13.51
N GLN A 182 2.00 -20.60 12.99
CA GLN A 182 2.25 -21.78 13.84
C GLN A 182 3.19 -21.46 15.01
N ASP A 183 4.27 -20.73 14.75
CA ASP A 183 5.20 -20.30 15.82
C ASP A 183 4.60 -19.22 16.72
N SER A 184 3.77 -18.34 16.18
CA SER A 184 3.04 -17.32 16.95
C SER A 184 2.01 -17.95 17.88
N ARG A 185 1.31 -19.02 17.46
CA ARG A 185 0.38 -19.80 18.31
C ARG A 185 1.11 -20.46 19.48
N LYS A 186 2.28 -21.04 19.24
CA LYS A 186 3.13 -21.58 20.32
C LYS A 186 3.59 -20.49 21.31
N LYS A 187 4.01 -19.33 20.78
CA LYS A 187 4.40 -18.18 21.62
C LYS A 187 3.21 -17.63 22.41
N LEU A 188 2.02 -17.56 21.79
CA LEU A 188 0.78 -17.14 22.45
C LEU A 188 0.41 -18.09 23.57
N GLY A 189 0.45 -19.43 23.34
CA GLY A 189 0.22 -20.43 24.36
C GLY A 189 1.17 -20.29 25.55
N LYS A 190 2.46 -20.06 25.30
CA LYS A 190 3.45 -19.81 26.37
C LYS A 190 3.20 -18.49 27.12
N LYS A 191 2.80 -17.42 26.41
CA LYS A 191 2.43 -16.14 27.03
C LYS A 191 1.17 -16.28 27.88
N PHE A 192 0.17 -16.99 27.37
CA PHE A 192 -1.06 -17.30 28.10
C PHE A 192 -0.76 -18.11 29.35
N GLU A 193 0.02 -19.19 29.22
CA GLU A 193 0.46 -20.00 30.36
C GLU A 193 1.19 -19.17 31.41
N LYS A 194 2.13 -18.31 30.99
CA LYS A 194 2.88 -17.44 31.88
C LYS A 194 2.02 -16.36 32.54
N GLY A 195 1.10 -15.76 31.79
CA GLY A 195 0.22 -14.70 32.29
C GLY A 195 -0.95 -15.21 33.14
N PHE A 196 -1.46 -16.39 32.81
CA PHE A 196 -2.67 -16.92 33.47
C PHE A 196 -2.37 -17.93 34.59
N TYR A 197 -1.36 -18.79 34.39
CA TYR A 197 -1.09 -19.88 35.35
C TYR A 197 0.14 -19.67 36.21
N LYS A 198 1.15 -18.88 35.79
CA LYS A 198 2.41 -18.69 36.53
C LYS A 198 2.53 -17.42 37.33
N SER A 199 1.59 -16.51 37.25
CA SER A 199 1.43 -15.48 38.27
C SER A 199 0.82 -16.17 39.49
N GLY A 200 1.70 -16.63 40.39
CA GLY A 200 1.33 -17.25 41.69
C GLY A 200 0.72 -16.23 42.68
N THR A 201 -0.20 -15.48 42.20
CA THR A 201 -1.11 -14.62 43.00
C THR A 201 -2.51 -15.09 42.69
N THR A 202 -3.22 -15.42 43.76
CA THR A 202 -4.68 -15.51 43.90
C THR A 202 -5.42 -15.09 42.63
N PRO A 203 -6.47 -15.84 42.22
CA PRO A 203 -7.31 -15.37 41.11
C PRO A 203 -7.55 -13.90 41.37
N VAL A 204 -7.04 -13.07 40.48
CA VAL A 204 -7.41 -11.65 40.45
C VAL A 204 -8.92 -11.73 40.35
N GLN A 205 -9.60 -11.45 41.48
CA GLN A 205 -10.99 -11.08 41.42
C GLN A 205 -11.03 -10.11 40.26
N ALA A 206 -11.75 -10.48 39.22
CA ALA A 206 -11.92 -9.63 38.07
C ALA A 206 -12.15 -8.26 38.65
N ALA A 207 -11.20 -7.33 38.38
CA ALA A 207 -11.42 -5.94 38.75
C ALA A 207 -12.84 -5.67 38.31
N PRO A 208 -13.71 -5.14 39.18
CA PRO A 208 -15.09 -4.93 38.80
C PRO A 208 -14.98 -4.30 37.42
N VAL A 209 -15.50 -4.98 36.41
CA VAL A 209 -15.72 -4.34 35.10
C VAL A 209 -16.40 -3.07 35.56
N GLU A 210 -15.77 -1.91 35.39
CA GLU A 210 -16.46 -0.65 35.62
C GLU A 210 -17.73 -0.84 34.84
N ALA A 211 -18.81 -1.09 35.57
CA ALA A 211 -20.10 -1.32 34.98
C ALA A 211 -20.28 -0.09 34.11
N GLU A 212 -20.43 -0.30 32.82
CA GLU A 212 -20.92 0.79 31.97
C GLU A 212 -21.99 1.46 32.77
N PRO A 213 -22.00 2.79 32.92
CA PRO A 213 -22.90 3.47 33.81
C PRO A 213 -24.31 3.03 33.46
N THR A 214 -24.81 2.01 34.15
CA THR A 214 -26.17 1.54 33.99
C THR A 214 -26.99 2.63 34.64
N ILE A 215 -27.49 3.53 33.81
CA ILE A 215 -28.45 4.54 34.27
C ILE A 215 -29.63 3.75 34.82
N SER A 216 -29.85 3.81 36.11
CA SER A 216 -31.01 3.14 36.74
C SER A 216 -32.27 3.66 36.09
N VAL A 217 -33.26 2.80 35.90
CA VAL A 217 -34.55 3.18 35.32
C VAL A 217 -35.16 4.40 36.00
N SER A 218 -34.94 4.56 37.29
CA SER A 218 -35.35 5.73 38.08
C SER A 218 -34.60 7.02 37.67
N ALA A 219 -33.27 6.94 37.41
CA ALA A 219 -32.50 8.09 36.94
C ALA A 219 -32.87 8.47 35.49
N LEU A 220 -33.19 7.47 34.67
CA LEU A 220 -33.69 7.70 33.30
C LEU A 220 -35.07 8.38 33.31
N LEU A 221 -35.95 7.98 34.22
CA LEU A 221 -37.27 8.59 34.42
C LEU A 221 -37.19 10.02 34.92
N GLU A 222 -36.24 10.36 35.80
CA GLU A 222 -36.00 11.73 36.22
C GLU A 222 -35.47 12.62 35.11
N LEU A 223 -34.49 12.15 34.35
CA LEU A 223 -33.98 12.85 33.15
C LEU A 223 -35.07 13.09 32.10
N LEU A 224 -36.02 12.17 31.98
CA LEU A 224 -37.14 12.27 31.03
C LEU A 224 -38.23 13.19 31.50
N LYS A 225 -38.31 13.53 32.77
CA LYS A 225 -39.33 14.48 33.28
C LYS A 225 -39.14 15.87 32.68
N ASP A 226 -37.90 16.32 32.55
CA ASP A 226 -37.57 17.66 32.06
C ASP A 226 -37.16 17.70 30.57
N ALA A 227 -37.20 16.54 29.86
CA ALA A 227 -36.83 16.47 28.45
C ALA A 227 -37.90 17.08 27.53
N ASP A 228 -37.40 17.66 26.43
CA ASP A 228 -38.24 18.25 25.38
C ASP A 228 -39.26 17.24 24.82
N PRO A 229 -40.48 17.66 24.50
CA PRO A 229 -41.52 16.79 23.92
C PRO A 229 -41.08 16.03 22.66
N SER A 230 -40.20 16.61 21.87
CA SER A 230 -39.66 15.96 20.64
C SER A 230 -38.75 14.77 20.98
N ILE A 231 -37.93 14.87 22.00
CA ILE A 231 -37.05 13.79 22.47
C ILE A 231 -37.89 12.65 23.09
N LYS A 232 -38.97 12.99 23.82
CA LYS A 232 -39.92 11.99 24.36
C LYS A 232 -40.62 11.21 23.28
N ALA A 233 -40.96 11.86 22.16
CA ALA A 233 -41.59 11.21 21.00
C ALA A 233 -40.62 10.27 20.28
N GLN A 234 -39.36 10.66 20.05
CA GLN A 234 -38.32 9.82 19.43
C GLN A 234 -37.98 8.59 20.25
N LEU A 235 -37.87 8.73 21.58
CA LEU A 235 -37.62 7.59 22.48
C LEU A 235 -38.81 6.61 22.52
N ARG A 236 -40.04 7.08 22.43
CA ARG A 236 -41.20 6.19 22.31
C ARG A 236 -41.20 5.41 21.02
N LEU A 237 -40.78 6.00 19.93
CA LEU A 237 -40.66 5.31 18.63
C LEU A 237 -39.57 4.24 18.64
N ALA A 238 -38.42 4.52 19.29
CA ALA A 238 -37.30 3.60 19.38
C ALA A 238 -37.54 2.39 20.33
N LEU A 239 -38.47 2.51 21.27
CA LEU A 239 -38.83 1.44 22.22
C LEU A 239 -39.96 0.53 21.70
N LEU A 240 -40.55 0.86 20.54
CA LEU A 240 -41.65 0.09 19.92
C LEU A 240 -41.21 -0.68 18.67
N THR A 241 -39.90 -0.55 18.29
CA THR A 241 -39.23 -1.34 17.23
C THR A 241 -38.29 -2.34 17.86
#